data_361e5c05495193f5880e81ac17412daf
#
_entry.id   361e5c05495193f5880e81ac17412daf
#
_cell.length_a   1.000
_cell.length_b   1.000
_cell.length_c   1.000
_cell.angle_alpha   90.00
_cell.angle_beta   90.00
_cell.angle_gamma   90.00
#
_symmetry.space_group_name_H-M   'P 1'
#
loop_
_entity.id
_entity.type
_entity.pdbx_description
1 polymer ?
#
loop_
_entity_poly.entity_id
_entity_poly.type
_entity_poly.pdbx_seq_one_letter_code
_entity_poly.pdbx_strand_id
1 'polypeptide(L)' 'MHLTTRQIMYPEGDRREIEHALSINQLVDINGFPLMPPLPTAKMIVYRVFRIATESLKGEDIIRYHLEQLWRDELEGLV' A
#
# COMPACT_ATOMS: atom_id res chain seq x y z
N MET A 1 -24.15 -0.46 -13.36
CA MET A 1 -22.70 -0.74 -13.44
C MET A 1 -22.10 -0.60 -12.04
N HIS A 2 -21.30 -1.55 -11.63
CA HIS A 2 -20.64 -1.53 -10.34
C HIS A 2 -19.18 -1.10 -10.53
N LEU A 3 -18.73 -0.09 -9.79
CA LEU A 3 -17.37 0.42 -9.87
C LEU A 3 -16.58 0.01 -8.62
N THR A 4 -15.33 -0.32 -8.83
CA THR A 4 -14.40 -0.57 -7.73
C THR A 4 -13.24 0.41 -7.83
N THR A 5 -13.04 1.18 -6.78
CA THR A 5 -11.93 2.14 -6.68
C THR A 5 -10.98 1.67 -5.60
N ARG A 6 -9.68 1.67 -5.89
CA ARG A 6 -8.64 1.27 -4.96
C ARG A 6 -7.77 2.47 -4.64
N GLN A 7 -7.55 2.69 -3.35
CA GLN A 7 -6.75 3.83 -2.87
C GLN A 7 -5.72 3.33 -1.86
N ILE A 8 -4.53 3.90 -1.91
CA ILE A 8 -3.55 3.74 -0.84
C ILE A 8 -3.60 4.98 0.05
N MET A 9 -3.49 4.73 1.37
CA MET A 9 -3.57 5.77 2.38
C MET A 9 -2.22 5.84 3.07
N TYR A 10 -1.47 6.92 2.80
CA TYR A 10 -0.15 7.12 3.38
C TYR A 10 -0.26 7.52 4.87
N PRO A 11 0.78 7.25 5.67
CA PRO A 11 0.76 7.57 7.10
C PRO A 11 0.50 9.05 7.41
N GLU A 12 0.94 9.95 6.55
CA GLU A 12 0.74 11.39 6.71
C GLU A 12 -0.67 11.88 6.34
N GLY A 13 -1.52 10.98 5.88
CA GLY A 13 -2.91 11.29 5.56
C GLY A 13 -3.21 11.50 4.07
N ASP A 14 -2.17 11.56 3.24
CA ASP A 14 -2.37 11.64 1.79
C ASP A 14 -2.93 10.33 1.27
N ARG A 15 -3.60 10.40 0.12
CA ARG A 15 -4.13 9.21 -0.55
C ARG A 15 -3.88 9.31 -2.04
N ARG A 16 -3.82 8.13 -2.66
CA ARG A 16 -3.59 8.01 -4.09
C ARG A 16 -4.41 6.85 -4.64
N GLU A 17 -5.06 7.06 -5.78
CA GLU A 17 -5.78 5.98 -6.44
C GLU A 17 -4.79 5.08 -7.18
N ILE A 18 -5.02 3.77 -7.08
CA ILE A 18 -4.24 2.76 -7.80
C ILE A 18 -5.19 1.82 -8.55
N GLU A 19 -4.67 1.11 -9.53
CA GLU A 19 -5.49 0.22 -10.35
C GLU A 19 -5.34 -1.25 -9.99
N HIS A 20 -4.27 -1.61 -9.27
CA HIS A 20 -4.00 -3.00 -8.90
C HIS A 20 -4.42 -3.29 -7.47
N ALA A 21 -4.68 -4.57 -7.19
CA ALA A 21 -5.02 -5.02 -5.84
C ALA A 21 -3.76 -5.28 -5.02
N LEU A 22 -3.86 -5.05 -3.71
CA LEU A 22 -2.80 -5.33 -2.76
C LEU A 22 -3.30 -6.27 -1.68
N SER A 23 -2.38 -6.94 -1.00
CA SER A 23 -2.69 -7.86 0.08
C SER A 23 -2.14 -7.33 1.41
N ILE A 24 -2.68 -7.85 2.52
CA ILE A 24 -2.14 -7.56 3.85
C ILE A 24 -0.67 -7.98 3.89
N ASN A 25 0.16 -7.16 4.54
CA ASN A 25 1.60 -7.32 4.70
C ASN A 25 2.39 -7.16 3.40
N GLN A 26 1.75 -6.83 2.30
CA GLN A 26 2.45 -6.60 1.06
C GLN A 26 3.27 -5.31 1.13
N LEU A 27 4.49 -5.36 0.58
CA LEU A 27 5.37 -4.21 0.51
C LEU A 27 5.12 -3.45 -0.79
N VAL A 28 5.15 -2.13 -0.69
CA VAL A 28 4.97 -1.25 -1.86
C VAL A 28 5.96 -0.10 -1.79
N ASP A 29 6.29 0.44 -2.96
CA ASP A 29 7.13 1.62 -3.06
C ASP A 29 6.30 2.90 -2.83
N ILE A 30 6.94 4.06 -3.00
CA ILE A 30 6.28 5.35 -2.79
C ILE A 30 5.11 5.59 -3.73
N ASN A 31 5.06 4.90 -4.85
CA ASN A 31 3.98 5.01 -5.82
C ASN A 31 2.91 3.92 -5.68
N GLY A 32 3.07 3.03 -4.69
CA GLY A 32 2.12 1.95 -4.45
C GLY A 32 2.36 0.70 -5.28
N PHE A 33 3.49 0.59 -5.99
CA PHE A 33 3.82 -0.61 -6.75
C PHE A 33 4.39 -1.68 -5.83
N PRO A 34 3.96 -2.94 -6.00
CA PRO A 34 4.44 -4.04 -5.17
C PRO A 34 5.95 -4.23 -5.24
N LEU A 35 6.54 -4.53 -4.09
CA LEU A 35 7.96 -4.85 -3.97
C LEU A 35 8.11 -6.26 -3.44
N MET A 36 9.09 -6.99 -3.95
CA MET A 36 9.40 -8.34 -3.51
C MET A 36 10.80 -8.39 -2.92
N PRO A 37 10.96 -8.83 -1.66
CA PRO A 37 12.28 -9.06 -1.11
C PRO A 37 13.03 -10.17 -1.90
N PRO A 38 14.36 -10.10 -2.00
CA PRO A 38 15.20 -9.09 -1.37
C PRO A 38 15.12 -7.75 -2.08
N LEU A 39 15.14 -6.66 -1.29
CA LEU A 39 15.11 -5.31 -1.83
C LEU A 39 16.48 -4.93 -2.38
N PRO A 40 16.55 -4.05 -3.41
CA PRO A 40 17.83 -3.65 -3.98
C PRO A 40 18.68 -2.81 -3.04
N THR A 41 18.06 -2.12 -2.09
CA THR A 41 18.76 -1.26 -1.13
C THR A 41 17.87 -1.00 0.07
N ALA A 42 18.50 -0.73 1.23
CA ALA A 42 17.80 -0.27 2.43
C ALA A 42 17.60 1.25 2.43
N LYS A 43 18.07 1.94 1.40
CA LYS A 43 18.00 3.42 1.31
C LYS A 43 16.83 3.86 0.44
N MET A 44 15.71 3.17 0.52
CA MET A 44 14.52 3.53 -0.23
C MET A 44 13.33 3.67 0.71
N ILE A 45 12.30 4.36 0.25
CA ILE A 45 11.05 4.47 1.00
C ILE A 45 10.20 3.26 0.67
N VAL A 46 9.83 2.49 1.70
CA VAL A 46 9.00 1.30 1.55
C VAL A 46 7.86 1.37 2.56
N TYR A 47 6.68 1.03 2.11
CA TYR A 47 5.50 0.92 2.94
C TYR A 47 5.01 -0.52 2.98
N ARG A 48 4.30 -0.86 4.04
CA ARG A 48 3.62 -2.15 4.16
C ARG A 48 2.13 -1.91 4.35
N VAL A 49 1.32 -2.71 3.68
CA VAL A 49 -0.14 -2.68 3.88
C VAL A 49 -0.44 -3.37 5.21
N PHE A 50 -0.92 -2.60 6.19
CA PHE A 50 -1.24 -3.17 7.50
C PHE A 50 -2.74 -3.30 7.75
N ARG A 51 -3.56 -2.69 6.92
CA ARG A 51 -5.01 -2.74 7.07
C ARG A 51 -5.67 -2.51 5.72
N ILE A 52 -6.73 -3.28 5.46
CA ILE A 52 -7.56 -3.08 4.28
C ILE A 52 -8.97 -2.78 4.75
N ALA A 53 -9.53 -1.66 4.31
CA ALA A 53 -10.88 -1.26 4.64
C ALA A 53 -11.68 -1.07 3.35
N THR A 54 -12.92 -1.52 3.37
CA THR A 54 -13.82 -1.38 2.22
C THR A 54 -15.04 -0.58 2.63
N GLU A 55 -15.38 0.42 1.82
CA GLU A 55 -16.60 1.18 1.96
C GLU A 55 -17.47 0.94 0.74
N SER A 56 -18.71 0.52 0.97
CA SER A 56 -19.65 0.26 -0.12
C SER A 56 -20.64 1.41 -0.20
N LEU A 57 -20.61 2.10 -1.34
CA LEU A 57 -21.57 3.13 -1.67
C LEU A 57 -22.46 2.60 -2.80
N LYS A 58 -23.57 3.29 -3.05
CA LYS A 58 -24.50 2.85 -4.09
C LYS A 58 -23.79 2.80 -5.44
N GLY A 59 -23.61 1.59 -5.97
CA GLY A 59 -22.94 1.38 -7.25
C GLY A 59 -21.43 1.45 -7.23
N GLU A 60 -20.80 1.60 -6.04
CA GLU A 60 -19.35 1.73 -5.95
C GLU A 60 -18.83 1.08 -4.68
N ASP A 61 -17.70 0.37 -4.81
CA ASP A 61 -16.90 -0.09 -3.67
C ASP A 61 -15.60 0.67 -3.67
N ILE A 62 -15.21 1.20 -2.51
CA ILE A 62 -13.93 1.86 -2.33
C ILE A 62 -13.10 1.02 -1.39
N ILE A 63 -11.98 0.52 -1.89
CA ILE A 63 -11.04 -0.31 -1.13
C ILE A 63 -9.86 0.57 -0.75
N ARG A 64 -9.58 0.69 0.55
CA ARG A 64 -8.48 1.51 1.05
C ARG A 64 -7.43 0.62 1.68
N TYR A 65 -6.22 0.73 1.16
CA TYR A 65 -5.04 0.03 1.68
C TYR A 65 -4.29 1.00 2.57
N HIS A 66 -4.35 0.79 3.88
CA HIS A 66 -3.65 1.64 4.83
C HIS A 66 -2.21 1.20 4.95
N LEU A 67 -1.30 2.15 4.76
CA LEU A 67 0.12 1.91 4.70
C LEU A 67 0.81 2.35 5.98
N GLU A 68 1.85 1.62 6.39
CA GLU A 68 2.79 2.05 7.41
C GLU A 68 4.17 2.07 6.78
N GLN A 69 4.99 3.06 7.14
CA GLN A 69 6.34 3.16 6.61
C GLN A 69 7.25 2.23 7.35
N LEU A 70 8.09 1.49 6.62
CA LEU A 70 9.13 0.66 7.23
C LEU A 70 10.33 1.53 7.56
N TRP A 71 10.92 1.27 8.74
CA TRP A 71 12.11 1.96 9.18
C TRP A 71 13.35 1.26 8.65
N ARG A 72 14.49 1.96 8.73
CA ARG A 72 15.74 1.44 8.20
C ARG A 72 16.11 0.05 8.74
N ASP A 73 15.91 -0.16 10.03
CA ASP A 73 16.22 -1.46 10.66
C ASP A 73 15.42 -2.60 10.03
N GLU A 74 14.15 -2.35 9.73
CA GLU A 74 13.30 -3.34 9.07
C GLU A 74 13.76 -3.56 7.62
N LEU A 75 14.13 -2.49 6.92
CA LEU A 75 14.58 -2.58 5.54
C LEU A 75 15.90 -3.35 5.42
N GLU A 76 16.80 -3.19 6.37
CA GLU A 76 18.06 -3.91 6.36
C GLU A 76 17.88 -5.43 6.46
N GLY A 77 16.79 -5.86 7.07
CA GLY A 77 16.43 -7.28 7.10
C GLY A 77 15.82 -7.80 5.81
N LEU A 78 15.49 -6.92 4.87
CA LEU A 78 14.80 -7.28 3.62
C LEU A 78 15.69 -7.16 2.37
N VAL A 79 16.90 -6.67 2.52
CA VAL A 79 17.84 -6.54 1.40
C VAL A 79 18.68 -7.79 1.20
#